data_49e82c9aa5379508876cabefc6bba9b2
#
_entry.id   49e82c9aa5379508876cabefc6bba9b2
#
_cell.length_a   1.000
_cell.length_b   1.000
_cell.length_c   1.000
_cell.angle_alpha   90.00
_cell.angle_beta   90.00
_cell.angle_gamma   90.00
#
_symmetry.space_group_name_H-M   'P 1'
#
loop_
_entity.id
_entity.type
_entity.pdbx_description
1 polymer ?
#
loop_
_entity_poly.entity_id
_entity_poly.type
_entity_poly.pdbx_seq_one_letter_code
_entity_poly.pdbx_strand_id
1 'polypeptide(L)'
;MEKSFYDIVKSLSWQEVTDSIYSKTENDVIRALSKKYLDIEDFKALVSPKAEKYLEQMAFMSRNITQKRFGKVMQFYIPMYLSNECSNHCIYCGFNHNNQIGRITLSDEQILEEIKAIKAMGYDNVLLLTGENHKNAGVSYIENAIKLCRPYFSAINLEVFPMKTEEYERLIQAGANSVYVYQETYNESRYKYYHPKGMKSNYLYRLECPERLAKAGIHRVG
;
A
#
# COMPACT_ATOMS: atom_id res chain seq x y z
N MET A 1 2.17 8.36 27.66
CA MET A 1 2.47 7.42 26.55
C MET A 1 1.71 7.89 25.33
N GLU A 2 2.37 8.05 24.20
CA GLU A 2 1.66 8.30 22.95
C GLU A 2 0.78 7.08 22.62
N LYS A 3 -0.45 7.35 22.18
CA LYS A 3 -1.37 6.28 21.75
C LYS A 3 -0.83 5.63 20.48
N SER A 4 -0.83 4.31 20.43
CA SER A 4 -0.51 3.58 19.19
C SER A 4 -1.59 3.82 18.14
N PHE A 5 -1.29 3.57 16.88
CA PHE A 5 -2.32 3.64 15.83
C PHE A 5 -3.46 2.64 16.07
N TYR A 6 -3.15 1.49 16.64
CA TYR A 6 -4.15 0.52 17.05
C TYR A 6 -5.13 1.08 18.11
N ASP A 7 -4.63 1.82 19.11
CA ASP A 7 -5.48 2.43 20.13
C ASP A 7 -6.43 3.46 19.52
N ILE A 8 -5.95 4.21 18.52
CA ILE A 8 -6.78 5.17 17.76
C ILE A 8 -7.87 4.42 16.98
N VAL A 9 -7.51 3.41 16.19
CA VAL A 9 -8.48 2.63 15.41
C VAL A 9 -9.51 1.96 16.31
N LYS A 10 -9.08 1.39 17.44
CA LYS A 10 -9.96 0.72 18.39
C LYS A 10 -10.90 1.68 19.12
N SER A 11 -10.53 2.94 19.26
CA SER A 11 -11.40 3.96 19.87
C SER A 11 -12.52 4.45 18.97
N LEU A 12 -12.50 4.09 17.67
CA LEU A 12 -13.49 4.52 16.68
C LEU A 12 -14.62 3.49 16.58
N SER A 13 -15.86 3.96 16.68
CA SER A 13 -17.05 3.17 16.36
C SER A 13 -17.33 3.24 14.86
N TRP A 14 -17.34 2.09 14.17
CA TRP A 14 -17.68 2.03 12.74
C TRP A 14 -19.08 2.56 12.45
N GLN A 15 -20.03 2.31 13.36
CA GLN A 15 -21.38 2.81 13.21
C GLN A 15 -21.41 4.33 13.32
N GLU A 16 -20.77 4.92 14.34
CA GLU A 16 -20.71 6.37 14.51
C GLU A 16 -20.02 7.08 13.34
N VAL A 17 -18.90 6.52 12.84
CA VAL A 17 -18.22 7.05 11.64
C VAL A 17 -19.16 7.01 10.43
N THR A 18 -19.84 5.89 10.21
CA THR A 18 -20.78 5.72 9.10
C THR A 18 -21.93 6.71 9.22
N ASP A 19 -22.57 6.79 10.38
CA ASP A 19 -23.69 7.69 10.63
C ASP A 19 -23.27 9.16 10.45
N SER A 20 -22.06 9.51 10.90
CA SER A 20 -21.54 10.87 10.74
C SER A 20 -21.27 11.25 9.28
N ILE A 21 -20.96 10.28 8.40
CA ILE A 21 -20.82 10.49 6.95
C ILE A 21 -22.19 10.61 6.30
N TYR A 22 -23.11 9.68 6.60
CA TYR A 22 -24.43 9.64 5.96
C TYR A 22 -25.36 10.76 6.44
N SER A 23 -25.13 11.35 7.62
CA SER A 23 -25.86 12.51 8.12
C SER A 23 -25.47 13.84 7.47
N LYS A 24 -24.39 13.88 6.69
CA LYS A 24 -23.94 15.10 6.02
C LYS A 24 -24.98 15.60 5.03
N THR A 25 -25.15 16.92 5.01
CA THR A 25 -26.10 17.62 4.15
C THR A 25 -25.40 18.16 2.90
N GLU A 26 -26.19 18.59 1.94
CA GLU A 26 -25.69 19.27 0.74
C GLU A 26 -24.94 20.57 1.11
N ASN A 27 -25.44 21.32 2.10
CA ASN A 27 -24.78 22.54 2.57
C ASN A 27 -23.40 22.26 3.16
N ASP A 28 -23.19 21.09 3.79
CA ASP A 28 -21.87 20.68 4.27
C ASP A 28 -20.90 20.45 3.10
N VAL A 29 -21.37 19.85 2.01
CA VAL A 29 -20.59 19.66 0.79
C VAL A 29 -20.21 21.00 0.16
N ILE A 30 -21.18 21.89 -0.02
CA ILE A 30 -20.95 23.22 -0.60
C ILE A 30 -19.95 24.01 0.26
N ARG A 31 -20.11 23.96 1.58
CA ARG A 31 -19.18 24.60 2.51
C ARG A 31 -17.76 24.03 2.37
N ALA A 32 -17.62 22.71 2.33
CA ALA A 32 -16.32 22.05 2.14
C ALA A 32 -15.66 22.49 0.81
N LEU A 33 -16.42 22.52 -0.28
CA LEU A 33 -15.93 22.93 -1.59
C LEU A 33 -15.50 24.42 -1.66
N SER A 34 -16.00 25.25 -0.78
CA SER A 34 -15.63 26.68 -0.69
C SER A 34 -14.39 26.97 0.15
N LYS A 35 -13.93 25.99 0.94
CA LYS A 35 -12.78 26.17 1.86
C LYS A 35 -11.44 26.02 1.14
N LYS A 36 -10.46 26.77 1.62
CA LYS A 36 -9.05 26.63 1.22
C LYS A 36 -8.33 25.49 1.92
N TYR A 37 -8.67 25.26 3.18
CA TYR A 37 -8.12 24.20 4.02
C TYR A 37 -9.27 23.35 4.56
N LEU A 38 -9.19 22.05 4.31
CA LEU A 38 -10.20 21.08 4.69
C LEU A 38 -9.84 20.44 6.01
N ASP A 39 -10.83 20.18 6.85
CA ASP A 39 -10.73 19.38 8.05
C ASP A 39 -11.40 18.00 7.85
N ILE A 40 -11.40 17.17 8.90
CA ILE A 40 -11.99 15.83 8.84
C ILE A 40 -13.52 15.86 8.61
N GLU A 41 -14.21 16.88 9.10
CA GLU A 41 -15.65 17.02 8.91
C GLU A 41 -15.99 17.40 7.46
N ASP A 42 -15.14 18.23 6.83
CA ASP A 42 -15.24 18.52 5.40
C ASP A 42 -14.97 17.25 4.57
N PHE A 43 -13.96 16.45 4.93
CA PHE A 43 -13.69 15.18 4.27
C PHE A 43 -14.89 14.24 4.35
N LYS A 44 -15.52 14.10 5.54
CA LYS A 44 -16.76 13.31 5.69
C LYS A 44 -17.89 13.80 4.78
N ALA A 45 -18.02 15.12 4.59
CA ALA A 45 -19.02 15.68 3.67
C ALA A 45 -18.71 15.31 2.22
N LEU A 46 -17.44 15.40 1.81
CA LEU A 46 -17.01 15.12 0.43
C LEU A 46 -17.07 13.63 0.06
N VAL A 47 -17.01 12.71 1.03
CA VAL A 47 -17.20 11.26 0.80
C VAL A 47 -18.63 10.79 1.07
N SER A 48 -19.53 11.69 1.45
CA SER A 48 -20.96 11.38 1.68
C SER A 48 -21.72 11.20 0.37
N PRO A 49 -22.87 10.47 0.38
CA PRO A 49 -23.73 10.37 -0.80
C PRO A 49 -24.20 11.72 -1.34
N LYS A 50 -24.24 12.76 -0.50
CA LYS A 50 -24.65 14.12 -0.93
C LYS A 50 -23.61 14.80 -1.84
N ALA A 51 -22.38 14.29 -1.89
CA ALA A 51 -21.33 14.82 -2.76
C ALA A 51 -21.40 14.30 -4.20
N GLU A 52 -22.21 13.27 -4.49
CA GLU A 52 -22.27 12.62 -5.81
C GLU A 52 -22.45 13.62 -6.97
N LYS A 53 -23.36 14.55 -6.84
CA LYS A 53 -23.62 15.57 -7.87
C LYS A 53 -22.52 16.64 -8.02
N TYR A 54 -21.54 16.66 -7.14
CA TYR A 54 -20.39 17.59 -7.13
C TYR A 54 -19.07 16.92 -7.57
N LEU A 55 -19.11 15.68 -8.08
CA LEU A 55 -17.90 14.91 -8.46
C LEU A 55 -17.03 15.66 -9.47
N GLU A 56 -17.62 16.30 -10.49
CA GLU A 56 -16.88 17.09 -11.47
C GLU A 56 -16.16 18.28 -10.84
N GLN A 57 -16.84 19.00 -9.93
CA GLN A 57 -16.24 20.11 -9.21
C GLN A 57 -15.10 19.63 -8.30
N MET A 58 -15.29 18.50 -7.61
CA MET A 58 -14.25 17.89 -6.78
C MET A 58 -13.05 17.45 -7.62
N ALA A 59 -13.27 16.83 -8.78
CA ALA A 59 -12.22 16.44 -9.72
C ALA A 59 -11.42 17.64 -10.22
N PHE A 60 -12.10 18.74 -10.57
CA PHE A 60 -11.44 19.98 -11.00
C PHE A 60 -10.60 20.61 -9.88
N MET A 61 -11.11 20.64 -8.65
CA MET A 61 -10.37 21.12 -7.48
C MET A 61 -9.15 20.25 -7.19
N SER A 62 -9.31 18.93 -7.20
CA SER A 62 -8.24 17.95 -7.00
C SER A 62 -7.13 18.13 -8.05
N ARG A 63 -7.50 18.28 -9.33
CA ARG A 63 -6.56 18.56 -10.42
C ARG A 63 -5.77 19.85 -10.17
N ASN A 64 -6.44 20.93 -9.77
CA ASN A 64 -5.79 22.21 -9.50
C ASN A 64 -4.80 22.13 -8.35
N ILE A 65 -5.17 21.43 -7.26
CA ILE A 65 -4.29 21.20 -6.11
C ILE A 65 -3.08 20.35 -6.52
N THR A 66 -3.31 19.29 -7.27
CA THR A 66 -2.26 18.41 -7.77
C THR A 66 -1.27 19.16 -8.66
N GLN A 67 -1.78 19.92 -9.63
CA GLN A 67 -0.92 20.71 -10.52
C GLN A 67 -0.15 21.81 -9.79
N LYS A 68 -0.78 22.46 -8.80
CA LYS A 68 -0.12 23.47 -7.98
C LYS A 68 1.02 22.88 -7.15
N ARG A 69 0.86 21.64 -6.66
CA ARG A 69 1.83 20.97 -5.77
C ARG A 69 2.93 20.23 -6.52
N PHE A 70 2.59 19.58 -7.61
CA PHE A 70 3.47 18.67 -8.35
C PHE A 70 3.79 19.14 -9.78
N GLY A 71 3.16 20.23 -10.24
CA GLY A 71 3.29 20.69 -11.63
C GLY A 71 2.68 19.69 -12.61
N LYS A 72 3.37 19.52 -13.75
CA LYS A 72 3.01 18.54 -14.79
C LYS A 72 3.92 17.31 -14.80
N VAL A 73 4.70 17.12 -13.73
CA VAL A 73 5.61 15.97 -13.61
C VAL A 73 4.81 14.75 -13.20
N MET A 74 5.07 13.64 -13.87
CA MET A 74 4.44 12.36 -13.60
C MET A 74 5.54 11.30 -13.49
N GLN A 75 5.50 10.52 -12.42
CA GLN A 75 6.43 9.42 -12.20
C GLN A 75 5.73 8.10 -12.54
N PHE A 76 6.32 7.35 -13.45
CA PHE A 76 5.84 6.02 -13.81
C PHE A 76 6.72 4.96 -13.16
N TYR A 77 6.12 3.85 -12.80
CA TYR A 77 6.80 2.64 -12.36
C TYR A 77 6.16 1.41 -13.00
N ILE A 78 6.89 0.31 -13.03
CA ILE A 78 6.37 -0.97 -13.51
C ILE A 78 6.48 -2.02 -12.40
N PRO A 79 5.44 -2.87 -12.20
CA PRO A 79 5.51 -3.99 -11.28
C PRO A 79 6.37 -5.13 -11.85
N MET A 80 7.29 -5.65 -11.03
CA MET A 80 8.03 -6.88 -11.28
C MET A 80 7.63 -7.92 -10.23
N TYR A 81 6.92 -8.95 -10.66
CA TYR A 81 6.49 -10.05 -9.79
C TYR A 81 7.63 -11.03 -9.59
N LEU A 82 8.32 -10.94 -8.46
CA LEU A 82 9.43 -11.81 -8.10
C LEU A 82 8.96 -13.23 -7.76
N SER A 83 7.77 -13.33 -7.11
CA SER A 83 7.19 -14.62 -6.75
C SER A 83 5.67 -14.51 -6.58
N ASN A 84 4.94 -15.50 -7.11
CA ASN A 84 3.51 -15.68 -6.86
C ASN A 84 3.21 -16.77 -5.82
N GLU A 85 4.24 -17.29 -5.17
CA GLU A 85 4.06 -18.23 -4.07
C GLU A 85 3.53 -17.52 -2.84
N CYS A 86 2.44 -18.05 -2.27
CA CYS A 86 1.80 -17.47 -1.10
C CYS A 86 1.23 -18.57 -0.20
N SER A 87 1.40 -18.42 1.11
CA SER A 87 0.86 -19.31 2.14
C SER A 87 -0.49 -18.82 2.71
N ASN A 88 -0.98 -17.67 2.25
CA ASN A 88 -2.22 -17.07 2.74
C ASN A 88 -3.45 -17.55 1.97
N HIS A 89 -4.62 -17.49 2.64
CA HIS A 89 -5.91 -17.90 2.11
C HIS A 89 -6.86 -16.71 1.91
N CYS A 90 -6.34 -15.59 1.41
CA CYS A 90 -7.16 -14.39 1.16
C CYS A 90 -8.20 -14.69 0.08
N ILE A 91 -9.49 -14.50 0.39
CA ILE A 91 -10.60 -14.96 -0.46
C ILE A 91 -10.70 -14.23 -1.81
N TYR A 92 -10.06 -13.09 -1.96
CA TYR A 92 -10.09 -12.23 -3.17
C TYR A 92 -8.81 -12.34 -4.02
N CYS A 93 -7.75 -13.02 -3.52
CA CYS A 93 -6.43 -12.94 -4.12
C CYS A 93 -6.17 -14.10 -5.10
N GLY A 94 -5.70 -13.78 -6.31
CA GLY A 94 -5.28 -14.78 -7.29
C GLY A 94 -4.15 -15.69 -6.79
N PHE A 95 -3.30 -15.19 -5.88
CA PHE A 95 -2.22 -15.97 -5.27
C PHE A 95 -2.65 -16.79 -4.05
N ASN A 96 -3.97 -16.82 -3.72
CA ASN A 96 -4.50 -17.65 -2.64
C ASN A 96 -3.90 -19.06 -2.68
N HIS A 97 -3.49 -19.54 -1.52
CA HIS A 97 -2.85 -20.86 -1.37
C HIS A 97 -3.65 -22.02 -2.01
N ASN A 98 -4.98 -21.94 -1.95
CA ASN A 98 -5.87 -22.96 -2.50
C ASN A 98 -6.03 -22.92 -4.02
N ASN A 99 -5.60 -21.84 -4.68
CA ASN A 99 -5.75 -21.72 -6.12
C ASN A 99 -4.77 -22.65 -6.85
N GLN A 100 -5.28 -23.40 -7.80
CA GLN A 100 -4.54 -24.33 -8.67
C GLN A 100 -3.87 -23.52 -9.80
N ILE A 101 -2.78 -22.83 -9.50
CA ILE A 101 -2.01 -22.03 -10.47
C ILE A 101 -0.56 -22.47 -10.51
N GLY A 102 0.13 -22.24 -11.63
CA GLY A 102 1.58 -22.39 -11.69
C GLY A 102 2.25 -21.46 -10.69
N ARG A 103 3.08 -22.02 -9.80
CA ARG A 103 3.86 -21.27 -8.82
C ARG A 103 5.27 -21.07 -9.33
N ILE A 104 5.76 -19.83 -9.23
CA ILE A 104 7.10 -19.47 -9.67
C ILE A 104 7.73 -18.50 -8.67
N THR A 105 9.02 -18.66 -8.45
CA THR A 105 9.91 -17.70 -7.81
C THR A 105 11.09 -17.52 -8.76
N LEU A 106 11.31 -16.30 -9.22
CA LEU A 106 12.32 -15.99 -10.23
C LEU A 106 13.75 -16.30 -9.73
N SER A 107 14.57 -16.88 -10.59
CA SER A 107 16.02 -16.98 -10.35
C SER A 107 16.69 -15.61 -10.58
N ASP A 108 17.97 -15.49 -10.20
CA ASP A 108 18.75 -14.27 -10.43
C ASP A 108 18.84 -13.94 -11.93
N GLU A 109 19.03 -14.96 -12.79
CA GLU A 109 19.07 -14.80 -14.24
C GLU A 109 17.73 -14.28 -14.77
N GLN A 110 16.60 -14.82 -14.30
CA GLN A 110 15.27 -14.37 -14.69
C GLN A 110 15.00 -12.93 -14.21
N ILE A 111 15.43 -12.57 -13.00
CA ILE A 111 15.34 -11.18 -12.52
C ILE A 111 16.13 -10.24 -13.42
N LEU A 112 17.34 -10.63 -13.83
CA LEU A 112 18.16 -9.82 -14.74
C LEU A 112 17.54 -9.69 -16.15
N GLU A 113 16.87 -10.71 -16.64
CA GLU A 113 16.11 -10.66 -17.92
C GLU A 113 14.93 -9.70 -17.82
N GLU A 114 14.15 -9.75 -16.72
CA GLU A 114 13.07 -8.81 -16.47
C GLU A 114 13.58 -7.37 -16.35
N ILE A 115 14.70 -7.14 -15.64
CA ILE A 115 15.34 -5.82 -15.56
C ILE A 115 15.66 -5.28 -16.95
N LYS A 116 16.27 -6.09 -17.83
CA LYS A 116 16.60 -5.69 -19.21
C LYS A 116 15.37 -5.32 -20.00
N ALA A 117 14.29 -6.12 -19.91
CA ALA A 117 13.04 -5.85 -20.57
C ALA A 117 12.40 -4.55 -20.10
N ILE A 118 12.35 -4.32 -18.78
CA ILE A 118 11.82 -3.10 -18.17
C ILE A 118 12.63 -1.86 -18.58
N LYS A 119 13.96 -1.96 -18.57
CA LYS A 119 14.83 -0.85 -19.02
C LYS A 119 14.66 -0.56 -20.52
N ALA A 120 14.45 -1.56 -21.35
CA ALA A 120 14.16 -1.37 -22.77
C ALA A 120 12.85 -0.62 -23.04
N MET A 121 11.87 -0.75 -22.12
CA MET A 121 10.63 0.04 -22.16
C MET A 121 10.80 1.48 -21.62
N GLY A 122 11.97 1.86 -21.13
CA GLY A 122 12.28 3.21 -20.66
C GLY A 122 11.89 3.51 -19.21
N TYR A 123 11.50 2.50 -18.41
CA TYR A 123 11.18 2.71 -17.00
C TYR A 123 12.45 2.86 -16.15
N ASP A 124 12.38 3.77 -15.20
CA ASP A 124 13.46 4.06 -14.25
C ASP A 124 13.08 3.78 -12.79
N ASN A 125 11.84 3.42 -12.56
CA ASN A 125 11.32 3.03 -11.25
C ASN A 125 10.65 1.66 -11.36
N VAL A 126 10.94 0.80 -10.38
CA VAL A 126 10.38 -0.56 -10.29
C VAL A 126 9.65 -0.76 -8.98
N LEU A 127 8.57 -1.54 -9.03
CA LEU A 127 7.88 -2.05 -7.84
C LEU A 127 8.08 -3.56 -7.78
N LEU A 128 8.81 -4.04 -6.79
CA LEU A 128 9.05 -5.47 -6.57
C LEU A 128 7.91 -6.06 -5.74
N LEU A 129 7.28 -7.12 -6.24
CA LEU A 129 6.14 -7.76 -5.59
C LEU A 129 6.42 -9.23 -5.29
N THR A 130 5.95 -9.69 -4.14
CA THR A 130 5.93 -11.11 -3.78
C THR A 130 4.61 -11.51 -3.15
N GLY A 131 4.19 -12.75 -3.33
CA GLY A 131 3.30 -13.39 -2.36
C GLY A 131 4.02 -13.57 -1.02
N GLU A 132 3.29 -13.94 0.02
CA GLU A 132 3.86 -14.19 1.35
C GLU A 132 4.25 -15.65 1.51
N ASN A 133 5.51 -15.95 1.16
CA ASN A 133 6.13 -17.26 1.37
C ASN A 133 7.57 -17.07 1.87
N HIS A 134 7.74 -17.09 3.19
CA HIS A 134 9.04 -16.82 3.83
C HIS A 134 10.12 -17.85 3.47
N LYS A 135 9.74 -19.04 3.05
CA LYS A 135 10.69 -20.10 2.67
C LYS A 135 11.30 -19.86 1.29
N ASN A 136 10.47 -19.52 0.31
CA ASN A 136 10.91 -19.44 -1.08
C ASN A 136 11.22 -17.99 -1.51
N ALA A 137 10.50 -17.01 -0.96
CA ALA A 137 10.67 -15.59 -1.26
C ALA A 137 10.79 -14.75 0.02
N GLY A 138 11.66 -15.18 0.95
CA GLY A 138 11.89 -14.50 2.23
C GLY A 138 12.77 -13.25 2.10
N VAL A 139 13.10 -12.67 3.25
CA VAL A 139 13.86 -11.40 3.36
C VAL A 139 15.16 -11.43 2.55
N SER A 140 15.96 -12.51 2.67
CA SER A 140 17.25 -12.61 1.97
C SER A 140 17.08 -12.68 0.45
N TYR A 141 16.03 -13.31 -0.05
CA TYR A 141 15.69 -13.33 -1.47
C TYR A 141 15.31 -11.91 -1.97
N ILE A 142 14.46 -11.21 -1.23
CA ILE A 142 14.04 -9.84 -1.56
C ILE A 142 15.25 -8.89 -1.51
N GLU A 143 16.11 -9.01 -0.51
CA GLU A 143 17.34 -8.25 -0.38
C GLU A 143 18.26 -8.45 -1.61
N ASN A 144 18.42 -9.70 -2.06
CA ASN A 144 19.21 -10.01 -3.26
C ASN A 144 18.57 -9.40 -4.52
N ALA A 145 17.26 -9.52 -4.70
CA ALA A 145 16.55 -8.90 -5.82
C ALA A 145 16.72 -7.38 -5.86
N ILE A 146 16.69 -6.70 -4.69
CA ILE A 146 16.98 -5.26 -4.58
C ILE A 146 18.39 -4.96 -5.05
N LYS A 147 19.39 -5.74 -4.62
CA LYS A 147 20.80 -5.56 -5.02
C LYS A 147 20.99 -5.73 -6.53
N LEU A 148 20.30 -6.70 -7.14
CA LEU A 148 20.31 -6.89 -8.60
C LEU A 148 19.66 -5.70 -9.34
N CYS A 149 18.60 -5.14 -8.81
CA CYS A 149 17.89 -3.99 -9.39
C CYS A 149 18.67 -2.65 -9.23
N ARG A 150 19.47 -2.51 -8.17
CA ARG A 150 20.09 -1.25 -7.79
C ARG A 150 20.92 -0.54 -8.86
N PRO A 151 21.71 -1.22 -9.71
CA PRO A 151 22.47 -0.56 -10.78
C PRO A 151 21.60 0.01 -11.91
N TYR A 152 20.34 -0.38 -11.99
CA TYR A 152 19.47 -0.11 -13.16
C TYR A 152 18.34 0.86 -12.87
N PHE A 153 17.88 0.98 -11.63
CA PHE A 153 16.71 1.79 -11.26
C PHE A 153 17.07 2.87 -10.26
N SER A 154 16.53 4.07 -10.46
CA SER A 154 16.68 5.19 -9.51
C SER A 154 15.78 5.05 -8.30
N ALA A 155 14.66 4.33 -8.41
CA ALA A 155 13.80 4.00 -7.27
C ALA A 155 13.35 2.54 -7.32
N ILE A 156 13.55 1.84 -6.21
CA ILE A 156 13.14 0.46 -5.98
C ILE A 156 12.11 0.47 -4.85
N ASN A 157 10.88 0.18 -5.21
CA ASN A 157 9.74 0.15 -4.30
C ASN A 157 9.35 -1.30 -4.03
N LEU A 158 8.80 -1.57 -2.86
CA LEU A 158 8.43 -2.92 -2.44
C LEU A 158 6.94 -3.00 -2.12
N GLU A 159 6.28 -4.03 -2.64
CA GLU A 159 4.96 -4.44 -2.21
C GLU A 159 5.05 -5.89 -1.72
N VAL A 160 5.35 -6.02 -0.45
CA VAL A 160 5.73 -7.28 0.19
C VAL A 160 5.00 -7.47 1.52
N PHE A 161 5.14 -8.64 2.11
CA PHE A 161 4.55 -8.96 3.41
C PHE A 161 5.19 -8.15 4.56
N PRO A 162 4.46 -7.98 5.70
CA PRO A 162 5.00 -7.32 6.89
C PRO A 162 6.21 -8.06 7.47
N MET A 163 7.22 -7.30 7.84
CA MET A 163 8.48 -7.79 8.38
C MET A 163 8.80 -7.15 9.73
N LYS A 164 9.83 -7.64 10.40
CA LYS A 164 10.40 -7.00 11.59
C LYS A 164 11.20 -5.76 11.21
N THR A 165 11.45 -4.89 12.20
CA THR A 165 12.21 -3.65 11.98
C THR A 165 13.59 -3.93 11.40
N GLU A 166 14.34 -4.89 11.96
CA GLU A 166 15.70 -5.26 11.55
C GLU A 166 15.73 -5.85 10.12
N GLU A 167 14.64 -6.51 9.71
CA GLU A 167 14.50 -7.04 8.36
C GLU A 167 14.29 -5.89 7.37
N TYR A 168 13.47 -4.90 7.70
CA TYR A 168 13.32 -3.69 6.90
C TYR A 168 14.60 -2.88 6.81
N GLU A 169 15.38 -2.74 7.88
CA GLU A 169 16.69 -2.08 7.87
C GLU A 169 17.63 -2.70 6.83
N ARG A 170 17.65 -4.03 6.74
CA ARG A 170 18.44 -4.75 5.72
C ARG A 170 17.99 -4.38 4.30
N LEU A 171 16.69 -4.35 4.03
CA LEU A 171 16.16 -4.01 2.72
C LEU A 171 16.43 -2.54 2.35
N ILE A 172 16.36 -1.64 3.33
CA ILE A 172 16.71 -0.22 3.15
C ILE A 172 18.19 -0.06 2.82
N GLN A 173 19.07 -0.75 3.54
CA GLN A 173 20.53 -0.75 3.27
C GLN A 173 20.85 -1.33 1.88
N ALA A 174 20.08 -2.33 1.43
CA ALA A 174 20.20 -2.88 0.09
C ALA A 174 19.76 -1.88 -1.00
N GLY A 175 18.90 -0.91 -0.69
CA GLY A 175 18.48 0.16 -1.59
C GLY A 175 16.97 0.33 -1.80
N ALA A 176 16.14 -0.23 -0.94
CA ALA A 176 14.70 0.01 -0.98
C ALA A 176 14.36 1.48 -0.68
N ASN A 177 13.53 2.10 -1.52
CA ASN A 177 13.07 3.48 -1.38
C ASN A 177 11.74 3.59 -0.64
N SER A 178 10.82 2.68 -0.91
CA SER A 178 9.50 2.68 -0.28
C SER A 178 8.98 1.26 -0.08
N VAL A 179 8.09 1.11 0.89
CA VAL A 179 7.39 -0.15 1.17
C VAL A 179 5.89 0.11 1.26
N TYR A 180 5.11 -0.69 0.55
CA TYR A 180 3.66 -0.67 0.55
C TYR A 180 3.14 -1.94 1.20
N VAL A 181 2.36 -1.78 2.28
CA VAL A 181 1.73 -2.89 3.00
C VAL A 181 0.28 -2.56 3.27
N TYR A 182 -0.59 -3.00 2.38
CA TYR A 182 -2.03 -2.71 2.46
C TYR A 182 -2.68 -3.42 3.64
N GLN A 183 -3.40 -2.66 4.48
CA GLN A 183 -4.24 -3.21 5.55
C GLN A 183 -5.52 -3.83 4.98
N GLU A 184 -5.94 -3.46 3.77
CA GLU A 184 -7.16 -3.83 3.06
C GLU A 184 -8.44 -3.26 3.71
N THR A 185 -8.59 -3.41 5.01
CA THR A 185 -9.65 -2.80 5.82
C THR A 185 -9.22 -2.65 7.27
N TYR A 186 -9.59 -1.54 7.89
CA TYR A 186 -9.39 -1.32 9.32
C TYR A 186 -10.51 -1.92 10.18
N ASN A 187 -11.60 -2.43 9.58
CA ASN A 187 -12.65 -3.16 10.26
C ASN A 187 -12.20 -4.59 10.57
N GLU A 188 -11.86 -4.89 11.82
CA GLU A 188 -11.27 -6.17 12.26
C GLU A 188 -12.16 -7.38 11.93
N SER A 189 -13.50 -7.26 12.05
CA SER A 189 -14.40 -8.35 11.74
C SER A 189 -14.42 -8.67 10.24
N ARG A 190 -14.42 -7.63 9.38
CA ARG A 190 -14.30 -7.78 7.93
C ARG A 190 -12.93 -8.28 7.52
N TYR A 191 -11.87 -7.82 8.21
CA TYR A 191 -10.52 -8.30 7.97
C TYR A 191 -10.40 -9.81 8.15
N LYS A 192 -10.95 -10.36 9.25
CA LYS A 192 -10.97 -11.81 9.52
C LYS A 192 -11.73 -12.60 8.46
N TYR A 193 -12.81 -12.02 7.92
CA TYR A 193 -13.56 -12.64 6.83
C TYR A 193 -12.73 -12.74 5.54
N TYR A 194 -12.02 -11.68 5.18
CA TYR A 194 -11.19 -11.65 3.96
C TYR A 194 -9.88 -12.44 4.09
N HIS A 195 -9.36 -12.60 5.30
CA HIS A 195 -8.07 -13.25 5.59
C HIS A 195 -8.23 -14.39 6.62
N PRO A 196 -8.92 -15.48 6.25
CA PRO A 196 -9.31 -16.50 7.21
C PRO A 196 -8.13 -17.33 7.75
N LYS A 197 -7.01 -17.41 6.99
CA LYS A 197 -5.86 -18.27 7.36
C LYS A 197 -4.57 -17.76 6.72
N GLY A 198 -3.44 -18.10 7.33
CA GLY A 198 -2.08 -17.72 6.93
C GLY A 198 -1.55 -16.54 7.75
N MET A 199 -0.35 -16.08 7.44
CA MET A 199 0.31 -14.99 8.17
C MET A 199 -0.47 -13.68 8.05
N LYS A 200 -1.09 -13.43 6.89
CA LYS A 200 -1.92 -12.23 6.65
C LYS A 200 -3.16 -12.19 7.56
N SER A 201 -3.59 -13.32 8.18
CA SER A 201 -4.69 -13.30 9.14
C SER A 201 -4.36 -12.55 10.45
N ASN A 202 -3.09 -12.27 10.72
CA ASN A 202 -2.67 -11.48 11.89
C ASN A 202 -2.90 -9.99 11.64
N TYR A 203 -4.12 -9.54 11.98
CA TYR A 203 -4.56 -8.16 11.81
C TYR A 203 -3.63 -7.15 12.48
N LEU A 204 -3.30 -7.37 13.76
CA LEU A 204 -2.50 -6.42 14.54
C LEU A 204 -1.07 -6.29 14.00
N TYR A 205 -0.44 -7.41 13.69
CA TYR A 205 0.93 -7.40 13.14
C TYR A 205 1.03 -6.61 11.84
N ARG A 206 -0.01 -6.68 10.98
CA ARG A 206 -0.08 -5.89 9.76
C ARG A 206 -0.38 -4.43 10.04
N LEU A 207 -1.32 -4.13 10.93
CA LEU A 207 -1.70 -2.76 11.31
C LEU A 207 -0.51 -1.95 11.86
N GLU A 208 0.36 -2.59 12.62
CA GLU A 208 1.56 -1.96 13.21
C GLU A 208 2.75 -1.90 12.25
N CYS A 209 2.59 -2.35 11.00
CA CYS A 209 3.68 -2.36 10.02
C CYS A 209 4.25 -0.96 9.74
N PRO A 210 3.45 0.11 9.57
CA PRO A 210 3.97 1.46 9.36
C PRO A 210 4.89 1.94 10.50
N GLU A 211 4.61 1.58 11.74
CA GLU A 211 5.45 1.94 12.89
C GLU A 211 6.82 1.24 12.81
N ARG A 212 6.85 -0.05 12.41
CA ARG A 212 8.11 -0.78 12.22
C ARG A 212 8.92 -0.21 11.06
N LEU A 213 8.26 0.17 9.97
CA LEU A 213 8.88 0.83 8.81
C LEU A 213 9.46 2.19 9.18
N ALA A 214 8.73 2.99 9.96
CA ALA A 214 9.21 4.29 10.44
C ALA A 214 10.44 4.13 11.35
N LYS A 215 10.43 3.14 12.26
CA LYS A 215 11.60 2.82 13.11
C LYS A 215 12.80 2.37 12.31
N ALA A 216 12.60 1.62 11.23
CA ALA A 216 13.65 1.19 10.32
C ALA A 216 14.20 2.33 9.44
N GLY A 217 13.56 3.49 9.42
CA GLY A 217 14.04 4.67 8.69
C GLY A 217 13.72 4.64 7.19
N ILE A 218 12.66 3.95 6.75
CA ILE A 218 12.25 3.95 5.35
C ILE A 218 11.88 5.37 4.88
N HIS A 219 12.23 5.70 3.65
CA HIS A 219 11.95 7.03 3.10
C HIS A 219 10.45 7.28 2.84
N ARG A 220 9.72 6.25 2.41
CA ARG A 220 8.30 6.36 2.06
C ARG A 220 7.53 5.09 2.45
N VAL A 221 6.35 5.28 3.03
CA VAL A 221 5.37 4.23 3.37
C VAL A 221 4.09 4.47 2.59
N GLY A 222 3.43 3.41 2.13
CA GLY A 222 2.14 3.45 1.46
C GLY A 222 1.28 2.23 1.77
#